data_4e3a98f5baf2c1ddfa5c2ae8cebc8834
#
_entry.id   4e3a98f5baf2c1ddfa5c2ae8cebc8834
#
_cell.length_a   1.000
_cell.length_b   1.000
_cell.length_c   1.000
_cell.angle_alpha   90.00
_cell.angle_beta   90.00
_cell.angle_gamma   90.00
#
_symmetry.space_group_name_H-M   'P 1'
#
loop_
_entity.id
_entity.type
_entity.pdbx_description
1 polymer ?
#
loop_
_entity_poly.entity_id
_entity_poly.type
_entity_poly.pdbx_seq_one_letter_code
_entity_poly.pdbx_strand_id
1 'polypeptide(L)'
;MAEPPLSEAIQDYLKGIYKLQVAGGRATVTALARDQGVSPASASAMLKKLAVLELLEHEPYRGARLTEAGEKVALEVIRHHRLLELYLARTLGLDVDDVHAEADRLEHVISEELEERIDKALGYPTHDPHGDPIPDANLRWPANRASGGRGGRRK
;
A
#
# COMPACT_ATOMS: atom_id res chain seq x y z
N MET A 1 4.95 3.78 25.84
CA MET A 1 6.10 3.52 25.00
C MET A 1 5.67 3.04 23.63
N ALA A 2 6.21 3.63 22.59
CA ALA A 2 5.79 3.25 21.25
C ALA A 2 6.39 1.91 20.87
N GLU A 3 5.63 1.16 20.09
CA GLU A 3 6.13 -0.10 19.58
C GLU A 3 7.15 0.17 18.47
N PRO A 4 8.13 -0.71 18.32
CA PRO A 4 9.08 -0.53 17.24
C PRO A 4 8.36 -0.62 15.89
N PRO A 5 8.83 0.11 14.89
CA PRO A 5 8.21 0.04 13.58
C PRO A 5 8.37 -1.36 12.97
N LEU A 6 7.41 -1.73 12.15
CA LEU A 6 7.48 -2.99 11.45
C LEU A 6 8.60 -2.94 10.41
N SER A 7 9.21 -4.08 10.15
CA SER A 7 10.29 -4.14 9.17
C SER A 7 9.78 -3.82 7.77
N GLU A 8 10.69 -3.42 6.89
CA GLU A 8 10.33 -3.15 5.51
C GLU A 8 9.75 -4.38 4.84
N ALA A 9 10.32 -5.54 5.11
CA ALA A 9 9.82 -6.78 4.52
C ALA A 9 8.38 -7.03 4.93
N ILE A 10 8.05 -6.83 6.20
CA ILE A 10 6.68 -7.02 6.68
C ILE A 10 5.75 -6.04 5.96
N GLN A 11 6.16 -4.78 5.87
CA GLN A 11 5.33 -3.79 5.20
C GLN A 11 5.11 -4.12 3.73
N ASP A 12 6.16 -4.58 3.05
CA ASP A 12 6.05 -4.96 1.64
C ASP A 12 5.10 -6.14 1.45
N TYR A 13 5.17 -7.14 2.34
CA TYR A 13 4.27 -8.27 2.25
C TYR A 13 2.81 -7.84 2.47
N LEU A 14 2.58 -6.99 3.48
CA LEU A 14 1.21 -6.54 3.75
C LEU A 14 0.66 -5.74 2.57
N LYS A 15 1.48 -4.89 1.97
CA LYS A 15 1.08 -4.16 0.79
C LYS A 15 0.75 -5.10 -0.37
N GLY A 16 1.61 -6.11 -0.58
CA GLY A 16 1.40 -7.08 -1.64
C GLY A 16 0.14 -7.89 -1.44
N ILE A 17 -0.11 -8.34 -0.21
CA ILE A 17 -1.32 -9.11 0.08
C ILE A 17 -2.56 -8.24 -0.15
N TYR A 18 -2.52 -6.99 0.29
CA TYR A 18 -3.64 -6.10 0.09
C TYR A 18 -3.97 -5.94 -1.40
N LYS A 19 -2.94 -5.75 -2.22
CA LYS A 19 -3.15 -5.58 -3.65
C LYS A 19 -3.73 -6.84 -4.29
N LEU A 20 -3.28 -8.01 -3.84
CA LEU A 20 -3.85 -9.25 -4.34
C LEU A 20 -5.32 -9.40 -3.96
N GLN A 21 -5.66 -9.03 -2.73
CA GLN A 21 -7.05 -9.10 -2.28
C GLN A 21 -7.95 -8.18 -3.09
N VAL A 22 -7.49 -6.95 -3.30
CA VAL A 22 -8.28 -5.96 -4.02
C VAL A 22 -8.48 -6.36 -5.46
N ALA A 23 -7.50 -7.01 -6.04
CA ALA A 23 -7.60 -7.48 -7.43
C ALA A 23 -8.48 -8.71 -7.57
N GLY A 24 -9.05 -9.20 -6.45
CA GLY A 24 -9.91 -10.37 -6.50
C GLY A 24 -9.16 -11.68 -6.46
N GLY A 25 -7.85 -11.63 -6.32
CA GLY A 25 -7.04 -12.82 -6.25
C GLY A 25 -6.90 -13.33 -4.83
N ARG A 26 -6.25 -14.48 -4.73
CA ARG A 26 -5.97 -15.06 -3.42
C ARG A 26 -4.52 -14.84 -3.06
N ALA A 27 -4.27 -14.54 -1.81
CA ALA A 27 -2.90 -14.38 -1.32
C ALA A 27 -2.35 -15.76 -0.98
N THR A 28 -2.05 -16.54 -2.00
CA THR A 28 -1.47 -17.87 -1.81
C THR A 28 0.04 -17.73 -1.66
N VAL A 29 0.67 -18.78 -1.12
CA VAL A 29 2.12 -18.79 -0.99
C VAL A 29 2.77 -18.57 -2.34
N THR A 30 2.27 -19.24 -3.37
CA THR A 30 2.85 -19.13 -4.71
C THR A 30 2.74 -17.72 -5.27
N ALA A 31 1.54 -17.12 -5.15
CA ALA A 31 1.33 -15.78 -5.68
C ALA A 31 2.20 -14.77 -4.94
N LEU A 32 2.28 -14.92 -3.62
CA LEU A 32 3.04 -14.00 -2.81
C LEU A 32 4.54 -14.14 -3.03
N ALA A 33 5.01 -15.39 -3.17
CA ALA A 33 6.42 -15.62 -3.46
C ALA A 33 6.82 -14.95 -4.76
N ARG A 34 5.96 -15.05 -5.77
CA ARG A 34 6.22 -14.43 -7.07
C ARG A 34 6.22 -12.92 -6.94
N ASP A 35 5.24 -12.38 -6.23
CA ASP A 35 5.10 -10.94 -6.06
C ASP A 35 6.32 -10.34 -5.33
N GLN A 36 6.81 -11.05 -4.31
CA GLN A 36 7.91 -10.55 -3.50
C GLN A 36 9.29 -10.96 -4.01
N GLY A 37 9.33 -11.80 -5.04
CA GLY A 37 10.61 -12.26 -5.58
C GLY A 37 11.38 -13.14 -4.62
N VAL A 38 10.67 -13.99 -3.87
CA VAL A 38 11.30 -14.87 -2.89
C VAL A 38 10.86 -16.30 -3.14
N SER A 39 11.49 -17.23 -2.41
CA SER A 39 11.13 -18.64 -2.50
C SER A 39 9.78 -18.89 -1.82
N PRO A 40 9.07 -19.95 -2.23
CA PRO A 40 7.83 -20.32 -1.53
C PRO A 40 8.06 -20.59 -0.04
N ALA A 41 9.22 -21.16 0.32
CA ALA A 41 9.52 -21.42 1.73
C ALA A 41 9.63 -20.12 2.51
N SER A 42 10.27 -19.11 1.91
CA SER A 42 10.40 -17.81 2.56
C SER A 42 9.04 -17.14 2.70
N ALA A 43 8.21 -17.21 1.66
CA ALA A 43 6.87 -16.61 1.72
C ALA A 43 6.02 -17.31 2.77
N SER A 44 6.10 -18.63 2.85
CA SER A 44 5.35 -19.40 3.84
C SER A 44 5.76 -19.01 5.25
N ALA A 45 7.07 -18.88 5.49
CA ALA A 45 7.58 -18.48 6.80
C ALA A 45 7.07 -17.08 7.18
N MET A 46 7.07 -16.16 6.22
CA MET A 46 6.60 -14.81 6.50
C MET A 46 5.10 -14.79 6.80
N LEU A 47 4.30 -15.59 6.07
CA LEU A 47 2.88 -15.64 6.35
C LEU A 47 2.61 -16.12 7.77
N LYS A 48 3.39 -17.08 8.25
CA LYS A 48 3.25 -17.56 9.63
C LYS A 48 3.60 -16.45 10.61
N LYS A 49 4.64 -15.70 10.31
CA LYS A 49 5.04 -14.59 11.17
C LYS A 49 3.95 -13.52 11.24
N LEU A 50 3.37 -13.19 10.08
CA LEU A 50 2.30 -12.20 10.05
C LEU A 50 1.09 -12.66 10.83
N ALA A 51 0.78 -13.96 10.79
CA ALA A 51 -0.33 -14.50 11.56
C ALA A 51 -0.05 -14.39 13.05
N VAL A 52 1.18 -14.65 13.48
CA VAL A 52 1.55 -14.51 14.89
C VAL A 52 1.40 -13.07 15.33
N LEU A 53 1.70 -12.12 14.46
CA LEU A 53 1.57 -10.70 14.75
C LEU A 53 0.12 -10.22 14.65
N GLU A 54 -0.81 -11.11 14.30
CA GLU A 54 -2.24 -10.82 14.16
C GLU A 54 -2.51 -9.80 13.05
N LEU A 55 -1.66 -9.80 12.05
CA LEU A 55 -1.86 -8.95 10.87
C LEU A 55 -2.50 -9.73 9.73
N LEU A 56 -2.60 -11.05 9.89
CA LEU A 56 -3.05 -11.94 8.84
C LEU A 56 -3.86 -13.07 9.45
N GLU A 57 -4.89 -13.51 8.72
CA GLU A 57 -5.66 -14.70 9.07
C GLU A 57 -5.55 -15.68 7.92
N HIS A 58 -5.51 -16.95 8.26
CA HIS A 58 -5.52 -17.99 7.25
C HIS A 58 -6.96 -18.46 7.03
N GLU A 59 -7.41 -18.41 5.78
CA GLU A 59 -8.75 -18.88 5.44
C GLU A 59 -8.62 -20.21 4.70
N PRO A 60 -9.27 -21.26 5.18
CA PRO A 60 -9.18 -22.55 4.49
C PRO A 60 -9.63 -22.42 3.05
N TYR A 61 -8.85 -22.99 2.14
CA TYR A 61 -9.13 -23.02 0.71
C TYR A 61 -9.09 -21.66 0.02
N ARG A 62 -8.89 -20.57 0.77
CA ARG A 62 -8.87 -19.24 0.18
C ARG A 62 -7.52 -18.54 0.29
N GLY A 63 -6.61 -19.14 1.05
CA GLY A 63 -5.31 -18.52 1.28
C GLY A 63 -5.38 -17.56 2.44
N ALA A 64 -4.45 -16.63 2.47
CA ALA A 64 -4.33 -15.69 3.56
C ALA A 64 -5.14 -14.43 3.30
N ARG A 65 -5.57 -13.80 4.38
CA ARG A 65 -6.35 -12.58 4.31
C ARG A 65 -5.89 -11.64 5.41
N LEU A 66 -5.78 -10.36 5.11
CA LEU A 66 -5.36 -9.38 6.11
C LEU A 66 -6.43 -9.18 7.16
N THR A 67 -6.00 -9.00 8.41
CA THR A 67 -6.88 -8.53 9.45
C THR A 67 -7.08 -7.03 9.26
N GLU A 68 -7.95 -6.44 10.05
CA GLU A 68 -8.14 -5.00 10.02
C GLU A 68 -6.82 -4.28 10.31
N ALA A 69 -6.05 -4.79 11.28
CA ALA A 69 -4.76 -4.20 11.60
C ALA A 69 -3.79 -4.32 10.43
N GLY A 70 -3.80 -5.46 9.75
CA GLY A 70 -2.94 -5.65 8.58
C GLY A 70 -3.32 -4.74 7.45
N GLU A 71 -4.62 -4.55 7.22
CA GLU A 71 -5.07 -3.64 6.17
C GLU A 71 -4.66 -2.21 6.46
N LYS A 72 -4.72 -1.82 7.72
CA LYS A 72 -4.33 -0.47 8.10
C LYS A 72 -2.88 -0.22 7.76
N VAL A 73 -1.99 -1.15 8.08
CA VAL A 73 -0.58 -1.00 7.77
C VAL A 73 -0.38 -0.94 6.26
N ALA A 74 -1.06 -1.82 5.52
CA ALA A 74 -0.93 -1.83 4.07
C ALA A 74 -1.36 -0.50 3.47
N LEU A 75 -2.47 0.04 3.94
CA LEU A 75 -2.98 1.31 3.43
C LEU A 75 -2.03 2.47 3.75
N GLU A 76 -1.41 2.44 4.92
CA GLU A 76 -0.43 3.47 5.27
C GLU A 76 0.76 3.44 4.31
N VAL A 77 1.26 2.25 4.02
CA VAL A 77 2.39 2.12 3.10
C VAL A 77 2.00 2.58 1.70
N ILE A 78 0.81 2.19 1.25
CA ILE A 78 0.33 2.62 -0.06
C ILE A 78 0.18 4.13 -0.13
N ARG A 79 -0.35 4.75 0.93
CA ARG A 79 -0.47 6.20 0.98
C ARG A 79 0.89 6.87 0.89
N HIS A 80 1.86 6.39 1.69
CA HIS A 80 3.21 6.95 1.67
C HIS A 80 3.80 6.84 0.27
N HIS A 81 3.67 5.68 -0.34
CA HIS A 81 4.22 5.45 -1.66
C HIS A 81 3.65 6.41 -2.69
N ARG A 82 2.33 6.53 -2.74
CA ARG A 82 1.68 7.34 -3.76
C ARG A 82 1.87 8.83 -3.54
N LEU A 83 1.90 9.27 -2.28
CA LEU A 83 2.22 10.67 -1.98
C LEU A 83 3.65 10.99 -2.39
N LEU A 84 4.58 10.07 -2.09
CA LEU A 84 5.97 10.29 -2.45
C LEU A 84 6.15 10.34 -3.96
N GLU A 85 5.49 9.45 -4.70
CA GLU A 85 5.59 9.48 -6.15
C GLU A 85 5.15 10.84 -6.68
N LEU A 86 4.04 11.35 -6.19
CA LEU A 86 3.53 12.62 -6.65
C LEU A 86 4.47 13.77 -6.27
N TYR A 87 4.98 13.75 -5.05
CA TYR A 87 5.90 14.80 -4.61
C TYR A 87 7.18 14.80 -5.44
N LEU A 88 7.76 13.63 -5.65
CA LEU A 88 9.00 13.51 -6.41
C LEU A 88 8.81 13.99 -7.85
N ALA A 89 7.70 13.63 -8.46
CA ALA A 89 7.44 14.04 -9.83
C ALA A 89 7.10 15.52 -9.94
N ARG A 90 6.15 15.98 -9.13
CA ARG A 90 5.64 17.33 -9.28
C ARG A 90 6.57 18.40 -8.71
N THR A 91 7.14 18.14 -7.54
CA THR A 91 7.95 19.14 -6.87
C THR A 91 9.41 19.08 -7.25
N LEU A 92 9.95 17.88 -7.34
CA LEU A 92 11.38 17.72 -7.65
C LEU A 92 11.66 17.43 -9.10
N GLY A 93 10.62 17.23 -9.90
CA GLY A 93 10.79 17.07 -11.34
C GLY A 93 11.37 15.73 -11.78
N LEU A 94 11.28 14.71 -10.92
CA LEU A 94 11.73 13.40 -11.36
C LEU A 94 10.80 12.84 -12.42
N ASP A 95 11.39 12.04 -13.31
CA ASP A 95 10.61 11.38 -14.34
C ASP A 95 9.62 10.41 -13.71
N VAL A 96 8.40 10.38 -14.24
CA VAL A 96 7.36 9.50 -13.75
C VAL A 96 7.81 8.04 -13.76
N ASP A 97 8.67 7.67 -14.71
CA ASP A 97 9.18 6.31 -14.79
C ASP A 97 10.18 5.98 -13.69
N ASP A 98 10.76 7.01 -13.06
CA ASP A 98 11.79 6.81 -12.03
C ASP A 98 11.26 6.94 -10.61
N VAL A 99 10.10 7.57 -10.42
CA VAL A 99 9.63 7.85 -9.07
C VAL A 99 9.26 6.59 -8.29
N HIS A 100 8.87 5.53 -8.99
CA HIS A 100 8.43 4.31 -8.31
C HIS A 100 9.54 3.71 -7.46
N ALA A 101 10.74 3.59 -8.04
CA ALA A 101 11.86 3.01 -7.32
C ALA A 101 12.27 3.86 -6.12
N GLU A 102 12.23 5.19 -6.26
CA GLU A 102 12.54 6.05 -5.14
C GLU A 102 11.49 5.95 -4.05
N ALA A 103 10.22 5.94 -4.43
CA ALA A 103 9.14 5.83 -3.46
C ALA A 103 9.22 4.50 -2.72
N ASP A 104 9.57 3.41 -3.41
CA ASP A 104 9.74 2.11 -2.77
C ASP A 104 10.75 2.16 -1.65
N ARG A 105 11.80 2.95 -1.81
CA ARG A 105 12.82 3.06 -0.78
C ARG A 105 12.39 3.95 0.38
N LEU A 106 11.68 5.03 0.08
CA LEU A 106 11.36 6.04 1.08
C LEU A 106 10.09 5.74 1.87
N GLU A 107 9.20 4.94 1.31
CA GLU A 107 7.88 4.73 1.91
C GLU A 107 7.92 4.12 3.30
N HIS A 108 9.02 3.43 3.64
CA HIS A 108 9.14 2.74 4.91
C HIS A 108 9.76 3.60 6.01
N VAL A 109 10.32 4.75 5.65
CA VAL A 109 11.06 5.57 6.62
C VAL A 109 10.51 6.98 6.79
N ILE A 110 9.53 7.36 6.01
CA ILE A 110 8.97 8.71 6.09
C ILE A 110 8.22 8.89 7.41
N SER A 111 8.47 10.02 8.08
CA SER A 111 7.77 10.31 9.33
C SER A 111 6.37 10.83 9.05
N GLU A 112 5.51 10.74 10.05
CA GLU A 112 4.15 11.26 9.92
C GLU A 112 4.16 12.77 9.69
N GLU A 113 5.07 13.45 10.33
CA GLU A 113 5.14 14.90 10.14
C GLU A 113 5.53 15.26 8.72
N LEU A 114 6.52 14.55 8.17
CA LEU A 114 6.92 14.81 6.79
C LEU A 114 5.81 14.46 5.82
N GLU A 115 5.14 13.35 6.06
CA GLU A 115 4.02 12.94 5.24
C GLU A 115 2.94 14.01 5.21
N GLU A 116 2.60 14.55 6.38
CA GLU A 116 1.58 15.58 6.46
C GLU A 116 1.99 16.84 5.73
N ARG A 117 3.26 17.23 5.83
CA ARG A 117 3.75 18.40 5.13
C ARG A 117 3.76 18.22 3.62
N ILE A 118 4.09 17.03 3.16
CA ILE A 118 4.04 16.71 1.75
C ILE A 118 2.59 16.77 1.26
N ASP A 119 1.68 16.17 2.00
CA ASP A 119 0.27 16.17 1.66
C ASP A 119 -0.25 17.59 1.50
N LYS A 120 0.06 18.43 2.48
CA LYS A 120 -0.36 19.82 2.45
C LYS A 120 0.30 20.58 1.31
N ALA A 121 1.59 20.39 1.12
CA ALA A 121 2.31 21.08 0.05
C ALA A 121 1.76 20.73 -1.32
N LEU A 122 1.24 19.52 -1.48
CA LEU A 122 0.64 19.11 -2.74
C LEU A 122 -0.83 19.47 -2.86
N GLY A 123 -1.40 20.12 -1.84
CA GLY A 123 -2.79 20.53 -1.86
C GLY A 123 -3.76 19.40 -1.58
N TYR A 124 -3.34 18.44 -0.75
CA TYR A 124 -4.16 17.29 -0.36
C TYR A 124 -4.64 16.51 -1.58
N PRO A 125 -3.70 15.97 -2.35
CA PRO A 125 -4.04 15.31 -3.61
C PRO A 125 -4.79 14.01 -3.39
N THR A 126 -5.57 13.62 -4.39
CA THR A 126 -6.33 12.39 -4.33
C THR A 126 -5.81 11.31 -5.26
N HIS A 127 -4.89 11.66 -6.16
CA HIS A 127 -4.34 10.69 -7.12
C HIS A 127 -2.87 10.95 -7.36
N ASP A 128 -2.13 9.89 -7.65
CA ASP A 128 -0.69 9.97 -7.91
C ASP A 128 -0.43 10.28 -9.38
N PRO A 129 0.84 10.38 -9.82
CA PRO A 129 1.13 10.72 -11.22
C PRO A 129 0.59 9.72 -12.23
N HIS A 130 0.35 8.49 -11.81
CA HIS A 130 -0.18 7.45 -12.69
C HIS A 130 -1.70 7.42 -12.69
N GLY A 131 -2.34 8.25 -11.88
CA GLY A 131 -3.79 8.25 -11.78
C GLY A 131 -4.34 7.30 -10.72
N ASP A 132 -3.47 6.71 -9.91
CA ASP A 132 -3.93 5.81 -8.86
C ASP A 132 -4.38 6.60 -7.65
N PRO A 133 -5.47 6.18 -7.00
CA PRO A 133 -6.00 6.94 -5.86
C PRO A 133 -5.07 6.88 -4.65
N ILE A 134 -5.06 7.96 -3.87
CA ILE A 134 -4.25 8.06 -2.67
C ILE A 134 -5.17 8.01 -1.46
N PRO A 135 -4.98 7.03 -0.56
CA PRO A 135 -5.77 7.04 0.68
C PRO A 135 -5.52 8.33 1.46
N ASP A 136 -6.54 8.87 2.09
CA ASP A 136 -6.37 10.11 2.84
C ASP A 136 -5.72 9.83 4.21
N ALA A 137 -5.58 10.87 5.03
CA ALA A 137 -4.92 10.74 6.33
C ALA A 137 -5.64 9.77 7.27
N ASN A 138 -6.92 9.52 7.03
CA ASN A 138 -7.69 8.55 7.79
C ASN A 138 -7.72 7.20 7.13
N LEU A 139 -6.89 7.00 6.11
CA LEU A 139 -6.75 5.77 5.35
C LEU A 139 -8.03 5.37 4.64
N ARG A 140 -8.78 6.37 4.19
CA ARG A 140 -9.97 6.15 3.38
C ARG A 140 -9.68 6.52 1.95
N TRP A 141 -10.28 5.78 1.04
CA TRP A 141 -10.10 6.07 -0.37
C TRP A 141 -10.85 7.34 -0.73
N PRO A 142 -10.36 8.09 -1.73
CA PRO A 142 -11.07 9.28 -2.18
C PRO A 142 -12.48 8.93 -2.64
N ALA A 143 -13.39 9.87 -2.49
CA ALA A 143 -14.74 9.67 -2.98
C ALA A 143 -14.67 9.28 -4.45
N ASN A 144 -15.47 8.32 -4.82
CA ASN A 144 -15.43 7.83 -6.19
C ASN A 144 -16.18 8.79 -7.12
N ARG A 145 -15.50 9.88 -7.43
CA ARG A 145 -16.09 10.86 -8.29
C ARG A 145 -16.33 10.33 -9.63
N ALA A 146 -15.46 9.48 -10.09
CA ALA A 146 -15.65 8.89 -11.39
C ALA A 146 -16.91 8.08 -11.41
N SER A 147 -17.13 7.33 -10.35
CA SER A 147 -18.33 6.54 -10.26
C SER A 147 -19.56 7.44 -10.24
N GLY A 148 -19.49 8.44 -9.40
CA GLY A 148 -20.60 9.35 -9.33
C GLY A 148 -20.82 10.08 -10.64
N GLY A 149 -19.75 10.56 -11.16
CA GLY A 149 -19.83 11.27 -12.42
C GLY A 149 -20.28 10.37 -13.52
N ARG A 150 -19.75 9.14 -13.51
CA ARG A 150 -20.13 8.24 -14.51
C ARG A 150 -21.55 7.85 -14.39
N GLY A 151 -21.99 7.60 -13.19
CA GLY A 151 -23.38 7.28 -13.00
C GLY A 151 -24.23 8.41 -13.50
N GLY A 152 -23.78 9.57 -13.26
CA GLY A 152 -24.52 10.69 -13.78
C GLY A 152 -24.42 10.77 -15.26
N ARG A 153 -23.29 10.41 -15.81
CA ARG A 153 -23.17 10.57 -17.14
C ARG A 153 -23.50 9.42 -17.92
N ARG A 154 -23.54 8.46 -17.54
CA ARG A 154 -23.67 7.46 -18.28
C ARG A 154 -24.78 7.18 -18.69
N LYS A 155 -24.67 7.62 -18.96
CA LYS A 155 -25.54 7.49 -19.33
C LYS A 155 -26.21 7.80 -19.79
#